data_ef0461df66e311eadd2f08aa1f5e348e
#
_entry.id   ef0461df66e311eadd2f08aa1f5e348e
#
_cell.length_a   1.000
_cell.length_b   1.000
_cell.length_c   1.000
_cell.angle_alpha   90.00
_cell.angle_beta   90.00
_cell.angle_gamma   90.00
#
_symmetry.space_group_name_H-M   'P 1'
#
loop_
_entity.id
_entity.type
_entity.pdbx_description
1 polymer ?
#
loop_
_entity_poly.entity_id
_entity_poly.type
_entity_poly.pdbx_seq_one_letter_code
_entity_poly.pdbx_strand_id
1 'polypeptide(L)'
;NPDGTLHSVTERTRIEPYADGVHYTEDGGASWTDLPGDTPVSMNLWGFGKSFLDEAENRFAAWLDANLPTNPLKCEYFLPLVVTELIEEGKAKIQVLRSTDKWYGVTYREDKPLVVEAIARKTAEGQYPENLWA
;
A
#
# COMPACT_ATOMS: atom_id res chain seq x y z
N ASN A 1 -6.32 -12.58 9.06
CA ASN A 1 -6.68 -13.55 10.11
C ASN A 1 -8.05 -13.20 10.71
N PRO A 2 -8.78 -14.17 11.26
CA PRO A 2 -10.09 -13.93 11.89
C PRO A 2 -10.04 -12.98 13.10
N ASP A 3 -8.91 -12.86 13.77
CA ASP A 3 -8.68 -11.96 14.91
C ASP A 3 -8.37 -10.51 14.49
N GLY A 4 -8.47 -10.19 13.20
CA GLY A 4 -8.18 -8.88 12.66
C GLY A 4 -6.69 -8.56 12.50
N THR A 5 -5.81 -9.55 12.69
CA THR A 5 -4.38 -9.36 12.44
C THR A 5 -4.02 -9.63 10.99
N LEU A 6 -3.00 -8.94 10.50
CA LEU A 6 -2.44 -9.16 9.17
C LEU A 6 -1.77 -10.53 9.10
N HIS A 7 -2.06 -11.31 8.06
CA HIS A 7 -1.32 -12.52 7.74
C HIS A 7 -0.15 -12.21 6.82
N SER A 8 -0.43 -11.51 5.73
CA SER A 8 0.56 -11.06 4.76
C SER A 8 0.01 -9.87 3.98
N VAL A 9 0.89 -9.12 3.35
CA VAL A 9 0.54 -8.10 2.36
C VAL A 9 1.47 -8.24 1.17
N THR A 10 0.91 -8.26 -0.02
CA THR A 10 1.66 -8.44 -1.27
C THR A 10 1.53 -7.21 -2.13
N GLU A 11 2.66 -6.63 -2.54
CA GLU A 11 2.70 -5.57 -3.53
C GLU A 11 2.38 -6.16 -4.91
N ARG A 12 1.35 -5.62 -5.58
CA ARG A 12 0.97 -5.98 -6.94
C ARG A 12 1.33 -4.82 -7.86
N THR A 13 2.32 -5.00 -8.71
CA THR A 13 2.86 -3.93 -9.56
C THR A 13 2.03 -3.67 -10.81
N ARG A 14 1.13 -4.61 -11.17
CA ARG A 14 0.26 -4.44 -12.33
C ARG A 14 -1.13 -4.99 -12.06
N ILE A 15 -2.08 -4.08 -11.92
CA ILE A 15 -3.51 -4.35 -11.72
C ILE A 15 -4.27 -3.60 -12.81
N GLU A 16 -5.19 -4.27 -13.50
CA GLU A 16 -5.97 -3.67 -14.58
C GLU A 16 -7.46 -3.97 -14.43
N PRO A 17 -8.34 -3.00 -14.75
CA PRO A 17 -9.77 -3.24 -14.85
C PRO A 17 -10.12 -3.89 -16.18
N TYR A 18 -11.03 -4.86 -16.12
CA TYR A 18 -11.63 -5.54 -17.26
C TYR A 18 -13.15 -5.44 -17.18
N ALA A 19 -13.87 -5.89 -18.22
CA ALA A 19 -15.33 -5.82 -18.27
C ALA A 19 -15.98 -6.72 -17.19
N ASP A 20 -15.31 -7.78 -16.79
CA ASP A 20 -15.75 -8.79 -15.81
C ASP A 20 -15.19 -8.57 -14.40
N GLY A 21 -14.31 -7.58 -14.20
CA GLY A 21 -13.74 -7.29 -12.89
C GLY A 21 -12.36 -6.66 -12.94
N VAL A 22 -11.59 -6.90 -11.90
CA VAL A 22 -10.21 -6.43 -11.75
C VAL A 22 -9.29 -7.64 -11.72
N HIS A 23 -8.20 -7.58 -12.47
CA HIS A 23 -7.22 -8.67 -12.55
C HIS A 23 -5.81 -8.13 -12.31
N TYR A 24 -4.92 -8.98 -11.83
CA TYR A 24 -3.50 -8.67 -11.69
C TYR A 24 -2.64 -9.71 -12.39
N THR A 25 -1.42 -9.32 -12.71
CA THR A 25 -0.40 -10.18 -13.29
C THR A 25 0.92 -10.05 -12.54
N GLU A 26 1.67 -11.14 -12.49
CA GLU A 26 3.01 -11.21 -11.90
C GLU A 26 4.09 -11.55 -12.94
N ASP A 27 3.69 -11.87 -14.18
CA ASP A 27 4.55 -12.32 -15.28
C ASP A 27 4.51 -11.39 -16.50
N GLY A 28 4.27 -10.10 -16.25
CA GLY A 28 4.25 -9.08 -17.29
C GLY A 28 3.04 -9.11 -18.21
N GLY A 29 1.99 -9.87 -17.86
CA GLY A 29 0.75 -9.97 -18.61
C GLY A 29 0.61 -11.27 -19.39
N ALA A 30 1.49 -12.26 -19.17
CA ALA A 30 1.38 -13.58 -19.80
C ALA A 30 0.21 -14.38 -19.18
N SER A 31 -0.04 -14.20 -17.88
CA SER A 31 -1.20 -14.73 -17.19
C SER A 31 -1.87 -13.66 -16.32
N TRP A 32 -3.17 -13.81 -16.07
CA TRP A 32 -3.96 -12.90 -15.27
C TRP A 32 -4.74 -13.67 -14.22
N THR A 33 -4.77 -13.12 -13.02
CA THR A 33 -5.51 -13.66 -11.88
C THR A 33 -6.61 -12.70 -11.48
N ASP A 34 -7.79 -13.23 -11.25
CA ASP A 34 -8.94 -12.47 -10.76
C ASP A 34 -8.68 -11.89 -9.37
N LEU A 35 -9.07 -10.63 -9.18
CA LEU A 35 -9.01 -9.93 -7.91
C LEU A 35 -10.44 -9.56 -7.51
N PRO A 36 -11.05 -10.28 -6.56
CA PRO A 36 -12.41 -9.98 -6.11
C PRO A 36 -12.58 -8.52 -5.70
N GLY A 37 -13.71 -7.91 -6.06
CA GLY A 37 -13.97 -6.48 -5.84
C GLY A 37 -14.03 -6.06 -4.37
N ASP A 38 -14.18 -7.01 -3.45
CA ASP A 38 -14.16 -6.81 -1.99
C ASP A 38 -12.80 -7.13 -1.35
N THR A 39 -11.77 -7.38 -2.17
CA THR A 39 -10.42 -7.66 -1.69
C THR A 39 -9.91 -6.49 -0.84
N PRO A 40 -9.49 -6.73 0.41
CA PRO A 40 -8.88 -5.70 1.23
C PRO A 40 -7.58 -5.19 0.61
N VAL A 41 -7.45 -3.88 0.49
CA VAL A 41 -6.24 -3.23 -0.02
C VAL A 41 -5.60 -2.38 1.07
N SER A 42 -4.27 -2.32 1.07
CA SER A 42 -3.53 -1.42 1.94
C SER A 42 -3.67 0.02 1.45
N MET A 43 -4.02 0.93 2.35
CA MET A 43 -3.97 2.38 2.10
C MET A 43 -2.55 2.94 2.28
N ASN A 44 -1.58 2.07 2.47
CA ASN A 44 -0.18 2.39 2.75
C ASN A 44 0.00 3.36 3.93
N LEU A 45 -0.89 3.27 4.92
CA LEU A 45 -0.84 4.04 6.16
C LEU A 45 -0.46 3.10 7.30
N TRP A 46 0.75 3.28 7.84
CA TRP A 46 1.34 2.39 8.82
C TRP A 46 1.67 3.13 10.11
N GLY A 47 1.41 2.50 11.24
CA GLY A 47 1.90 2.92 12.55
C GLY A 47 2.90 1.90 13.08
N PHE A 48 4.16 2.30 13.21
CA PHE A 48 5.23 1.44 13.69
C PHE A 48 5.86 1.94 14.98
N GLY A 49 6.28 1.02 15.84
CA GLY A 49 7.22 1.31 16.91
C GLY A 49 8.66 1.48 16.38
N LYS A 50 9.54 2.05 17.21
CA LYS A 50 10.97 2.28 16.84
C LYS A 50 11.68 1.00 16.37
N SER A 51 11.38 -0.14 16.97
CA SER A 51 11.96 -1.44 16.61
C SER A 51 11.77 -1.84 15.15
N PHE A 52 10.71 -1.36 14.49
CA PHE A 52 10.53 -1.59 13.06
C PHE A 52 11.61 -0.92 12.22
N LEU A 53 12.02 0.30 12.58
CA LEU A 53 13.10 1.01 11.87
C LEU A 53 14.43 0.28 12.01
N ASP A 54 14.72 -0.22 13.21
CA ASP A 54 15.93 -0.98 13.50
C ASP A 54 15.97 -2.27 12.66
N GLU A 55 14.85 -2.99 12.56
CA GLU A 55 14.73 -4.20 11.73
C GLU A 55 14.84 -3.89 10.23
N ALA A 56 14.21 -2.82 9.76
CA ALA A 56 14.28 -2.42 8.35
C ALA A 56 15.72 -2.01 7.95
N GLU A 57 16.41 -1.25 8.80
CA GLU A 57 17.81 -0.85 8.59
C GLU A 57 18.75 -2.07 8.54
N ASN A 58 18.60 -3.00 9.48
CA ASN A 58 19.42 -4.20 9.54
C ASN A 58 19.29 -5.12 8.31
N ARG A 59 18.15 -5.08 7.63
CA ARG A 59 17.89 -5.88 6.42
C ARG A 59 18.28 -5.18 5.12
N PHE A 60 18.31 -3.85 5.15
CA PHE A 60 18.40 -3.03 3.94
C PHE A 60 19.63 -3.32 3.11
N ALA A 61 20.82 -3.44 3.72
CA ALA A 61 22.07 -3.68 3.00
C ALA A 61 22.04 -5.01 2.23
N ALA A 62 21.67 -6.09 2.90
CA ALA A 62 21.57 -7.41 2.27
C ALA A 62 20.50 -7.44 1.17
N TRP A 63 19.36 -6.79 1.40
CA TRP A 63 18.32 -6.65 0.39
C TRP A 63 18.82 -5.88 -0.84
N LEU A 64 19.54 -4.77 -0.62
CA LEU A 64 20.09 -3.94 -1.69
C LEU A 64 21.11 -4.71 -2.55
N ASP A 65 22.03 -5.42 -1.90
CA ASP A 65 23.03 -6.25 -2.59
C ASP A 65 22.40 -7.32 -3.47
N ALA A 66 21.29 -7.90 -3.03
CA ALA A 66 20.57 -8.94 -3.77
C ALA A 66 19.74 -8.38 -4.95
N ASN A 67 19.15 -7.20 -4.81
CA ASN A 67 18.14 -6.69 -5.75
C ASN A 67 18.68 -5.63 -6.71
N LEU A 68 19.63 -4.79 -6.28
CA LEU A 68 20.19 -3.72 -7.10
C LEU A 68 20.81 -4.21 -8.42
N PRO A 69 21.56 -5.33 -8.48
CA PRO A 69 22.14 -5.81 -9.73
C PRO A 69 21.12 -6.17 -10.82
N THR A 70 19.90 -6.60 -10.41
CA THR A 70 18.86 -7.03 -11.33
C THR A 70 17.97 -5.89 -11.81
N ASN A 71 17.84 -4.81 -11.02
CA ASN A 71 16.97 -3.68 -11.35
C ASN A 71 17.49 -2.34 -10.82
N PRO A 72 18.65 -1.85 -11.32
CA PRO A 72 19.34 -0.71 -10.73
C PRO A 72 18.60 0.62 -10.81
N LEU A 73 17.63 0.75 -11.75
CA LEU A 73 16.89 1.99 -11.96
C LEU A 73 15.53 2.05 -11.26
N LYS A 74 15.00 0.88 -10.86
CA LYS A 74 13.64 0.78 -10.28
C LYS A 74 13.60 -0.14 -9.07
N CYS A 75 14.73 -0.32 -8.40
CA CYS A 75 14.83 -1.12 -7.19
C CYS A 75 14.18 -0.35 -6.03
N GLU A 76 13.11 -0.89 -5.47
CA GLU A 76 12.35 -0.26 -4.39
C GLU A 76 12.24 -1.22 -3.20
N TYR A 77 12.65 -0.74 -2.02
CA TYR A 77 12.53 -1.48 -0.77
C TYR A 77 11.18 -1.20 -0.13
N PHE A 78 10.21 -2.02 -0.44
CA PHE A 78 8.83 -1.84 -0.02
C PHE A 78 8.62 -2.10 1.47
N LEU A 79 7.97 -1.18 2.18
CA LEU A 79 7.58 -1.39 3.58
C LEU A 79 6.73 -2.65 3.78
N PRO A 80 5.75 -2.97 2.91
CA PRO A 80 4.99 -4.21 3.00
C PRO A 80 5.84 -5.49 2.98
N LEU A 81 6.97 -5.50 2.28
CA LEU A 81 7.90 -6.62 2.27
C LEU A 81 8.46 -6.87 3.67
N VAL A 82 9.01 -5.84 4.30
CA VAL A 82 9.58 -5.92 5.66
C VAL A 82 8.52 -6.37 6.66
N VAL A 83 7.30 -5.85 6.54
CA VAL A 83 6.18 -6.26 7.40
C VAL A 83 5.89 -7.75 7.27
N THR A 84 5.81 -8.26 6.03
CA THR A 84 5.53 -9.69 5.78
C THR A 84 6.63 -10.57 6.34
N GLU A 85 7.91 -10.24 6.10
CA GLU A 85 9.05 -10.97 6.65
C GLU A 85 9.03 -11.02 8.19
N LEU A 86 8.75 -9.88 8.83
CA LEU A 86 8.68 -9.82 10.30
C LEU A 86 7.52 -10.64 10.87
N ILE A 87 6.39 -10.74 10.17
CA ILE A 87 5.26 -11.59 10.55
C ILE A 87 5.67 -13.08 10.43
N GLU A 88 6.27 -13.46 9.31
CA GLU A 88 6.73 -14.83 9.04
C GLU A 88 7.79 -15.30 10.04
N GLU A 89 8.68 -14.40 10.46
CA GLU A 89 9.67 -14.65 11.49
C GLU A 89 9.11 -14.65 12.93
N GLY A 90 7.82 -14.31 13.10
CA GLY A 90 7.18 -14.20 14.41
C GLY A 90 7.66 -13.01 15.25
N LYS A 91 8.33 -12.02 14.62
CA LYS A 91 8.86 -10.81 15.26
C LYS A 91 7.85 -9.67 15.34
N ALA A 92 6.81 -9.70 14.50
CA ALA A 92 5.78 -8.66 14.48
C ALA A 92 4.37 -9.25 14.46
N LYS A 93 3.45 -8.54 15.09
CA LYS A 93 2.02 -8.74 14.99
C LYS A 93 1.39 -7.41 14.59
N ILE A 94 0.73 -7.36 13.44
CA ILE A 94 0.15 -6.15 12.88
C ILE A 94 -1.36 -6.21 13.01
N GLN A 95 -1.96 -5.20 13.65
CA GLN A 95 -3.41 -5.04 13.68
C GLN A 95 -3.88 -4.34 12.41
N VAL A 96 -4.85 -4.92 11.71
CA VAL A 96 -5.50 -4.28 10.56
C VAL A 96 -6.62 -3.39 11.05
N LEU A 97 -6.58 -2.12 10.67
CA LEU A 97 -7.64 -1.15 10.89
C LEU A 97 -8.36 -0.92 9.57
N ARG A 98 -9.69 -1.11 9.56
CA ARG A 98 -10.50 -0.86 8.36
C ARG A 98 -10.92 0.60 8.31
N SER A 99 -10.75 1.23 7.15
CA SER A 99 -11.30 2.56 6.87
C SER A 99 -12.49 2.43 5.91
N THR A 100 -13.49 3.27 6.11
CA THR A 100 -14.59 3.48 5.17
C THR A 100 -14.34 4.65 4.22
N ASP A 101 -13.21 5.33 4.37
CA ASP A 101 -12.84 6.45 3.54
C ASP A 101 -12.50 6.01 2.11
N LYS A 102 -12.88 6.85 1.16
CA LYS A 102 -12.42 6.71 -0.22
C LYS A 102 -10.99 7.22 -0.33
N TRP A 103 -10.13 6.40 -0.89
CA TRP A 103 -8.76 6.78 -1.21
C TRP A 103 -8.69 7.73 -2.41
N TYR A 104 -7.79 8.72 -2.33
CA TYR A 104 -7.48 9.63 -3.43
C TYR A 104 -5.97 9.76 -3.56
N GLY A 105 -5.43 9.42 -4.73
CA GLY A 105 -4.02 9.59 -5.06
C GLY A 105 -3.74 10.94 -5.69
N VAL A 106 -2.52 11.45 -5.46
CA VAL A 106 -1.98 12.66 -6.10
C VAL A 106 -0.61 12.41 -6.74
N THR A 107 -0.33 11.14 -7.03
CA THR A 107 0.96 10.73 -7.61
C THR A 107 1.16 11.32 -9.00
N TYR A 108 0.10 11.40 -9.77
CA TYR A 108 0.12 11.96 -11.12
C TYR A 108 -0.58 13.32 -11.16
N ARG A 109 -0.11 14.20 -12.04
CA ARG A 109 -0.65 15.56 -12.18
C ARG A 109 -2.12 15.55 -12.60
N GLU A 110 -2.53 14.56 -13.36
CA GLU A 110 -3.87 14.34 -13.86
C GLU A 110 -4.88 14.07 -12.73
N ASP A 111 -4.43 13.52 -11.60
CA ASP A 111 -5.28 13.20 -10.46
C ASP A 111 -5.68 14.46 -9.66
N LYS A 112 -4.89 15.53 -9.74
CA LYS A 112 -5.05 16.73 -8.93
C LYS A 112 -6.45 17.35 -9.01
N PRO A 113 -7.09 17.53 -10.18
CA PRO A 113 -8.44 18.11 -10.25
C PRO A 113 -9.47 17.29 -9.46
N LEU A 114 -9.43 15.97 -9.57
CA LEU A 114 -10.32 15.07 -8.85
C LEU A 114 -10.17 15.19 -7.33
N VAL A 115 -8.93 15.28 -6.86
CA VAL A 115 -8.64 15.42 -5.43
C VAL A 115 -9.09 16.77 -4.91
N VAL A 116 -8.84 17.86 -5.66
CA VAL A 116 -9.30 19.23 -5.30
C VAL A 116 -10.81 19.26 -5.16
N GLU A 117 -11.55 18.70 -6.12
CA GLU A 117 -13.00 18.62 -6.06
C GLU A 117 -13.50 17.81 -4.86
N ALA A 118 -12.88 16.65 -4.63
CA ALA A 118 -13.25 15.79 -3.50
C ALA A 118 -13.03 16.46 -2.14
N ILE A 119 -11.90 17.14 -1.96
CA ILE A 119 -11.62 17.88 -0.72
C ILE A 119 -12.56 19.08 -0.55
N ALA A 120 -12.81 19.86 -1.62
CA ALA A 120 -13.77 20.96 -1.56
C ALA A 120 -15.17 20.49 -1.16
N ARG A 121 -15.65 19.37 -1.70
CA ARG A 121 -16.92 18.76 -1.30
C ARG A 121 -16.91 18.35 0.17
N LYS A 122 -15.88 17.65 0.64
CA LYS A 122 -15.74 17.21 2.04
C LYS A 122 -15.70 18.40 3.00
N THR A 123 -15.09 19.51 2.60
CA THR A 123 -15.07 20.75 3.38
C THR A 123 -16.47 21.37 3.44
N ALA A 124 -17.19 21.45 2.30
CA ALA A 124 -18.56 21.95 2.26
C ALA A 124 -19.54 21.09 3.09
N GLU A 125 -19.28 19.79 3.19
CA GLU A 125 -20.03 18.83 4.03
C GLU A 125 -19.64 18.90 5.53
N GLY A 126 -18.64 19.72 5.89
CA GLY A 126 -18.16 19.88 7.26
C GLY A 126 -17.27 18.74 7.77
N GLN A 127 -16.79 17.87 6.86
CA GLN A 127 -15.84 16.80 7.24
C GLN A 127 -14.43 17.34 7.50
N TYR A 128 -14.07 18.47 6.86
CA TYR A 128 -12.86 19.24 7.12
C TYR A 128 -13.21 20.69 7.45
N PRO A 129 -12.44 21.37 8.31
CA PRO A 129 -12.59 22.80 8.52
C PRO A 129 -12.16 23.57 7.27
N GLU A 130 -12.75 24.76 7.03
CA GLU A 130 -12.35 25.64 5.92
C GLU A 130 -10.88 26.05 6.01
N ASN A 131 -10.39 26.21 7.22
CA ASN A 131 -8.98 26.51 7.50
C ASN A 131 -8.40 25.44 8.43
N LEU A 132 -7.54 24.56 7.87
CA LEU A 132 -6.88 23.47 8.64
C LEU A 132 -5.90 23.99 9.71
N TRP A 133 -5.45 25.23 9.60
CA TRP A 133 -4.38 25.79 10.41
C TRP A 133 -4.85 26.99 11.25
N ALA A 134 -6.16 27.19 11.38
CA ALA A 134 -6.75 28.25 12.20
C ALA A 134 -6.76 27.88 13.69
#